data_4ffc2bb6993514c56633d48a53b42ea7
#
_entry.id   4ffc2bb6993514c56633d48a53b42ea7
#
_cell.length_a   1.000
_cell.length_b   1.000
_cell.length_c   1.000
_cell.angle_alpha   90.00
_cell.angle_beta   90.00
_cell.angle_gamma   90.00
#
_symmetry.space_group_name_H-M   'P 1'
#
loop_
_entity.id
_entity.type
_entity.pdbx_description
1 polymer ?
#
loop_
_entity_poly.entity_id
_entity_poly.type
_entity_poly.pdbx_seq_one_letter_code
_entity_poly.pdbx_strand_id
1 'polypeptide(L)'
;MITYFDACRVLNQYRSDAVSISTMTQTKYWNDVSKKPDLDISIGNAMSKASSLALGIALGAPERQVLCLDADGSLLMNFGSLATIAGAAPNNFYHFVFNNGIYGITGGQPLPTVEVDYAKAAEACGYTGSYRFSDIESLDSSLPQILSNPGPALIEIIVKGEPEHDGVDQTWESNAKMPMQLRALRKNLTGVDDWGPGGPFL
;
A
#
# COMPACT_ATOMS: atom_id res chain seq x y z
N MET A 1 15.77 1.61 13.67
CA MET A 1 14.71 2.32 12.87
C MET A 1 14.65 1.66 11.52
N ILE A 2 13.47 1.32 11.05
CA ILE A 2 13.26 0.55 9.82
C ILE A 2 13.55 1.43 8.60
N THR A 3 14.24 0.92 7.59
CA THR A 3 14.36 1.58 6.29
C THR A 3 13.21 1.16 5.37
N TYR A 4 12.87 1.99 4.38
CA TYR A 4 11.86 1.62 3.35
C TYR A 4 12.24 0.33 2.62
N PHE A 5 13.52 0.21 2.26
CA PHE A 5 14.04 -0.97 1.56
C PHE A 5 13.87 -2.25 2.38
N ASP A 6 14.29 -2.22 3.67
CA ASP A 6 14.17 -3.40 4.53
C ASP A 6 12.72 -3.80 4.76
N ALA A 7 11.83 -2.82 5.01
CA ALA A 7 10.40 -3.09 5.14
C ALA A 7 9.83 -3.74 3.87
N CYS A 8 10.06 -3.15 2.70
CA CYS A 8 9.59 -3.71 1.43
C CYS A 8 10.17 -5.11 1.17
N ARG A 9 11.45 -5.34 1.48
CA ARG A 9 12.10 -6.66 1.35
C ARG A 9 11.44 -7.71 2.24
N VAL A 10 11.17 -7.38 3.49
CA VAL A 10 10.50 -8.27 4.44
C VAL A 10 9.07 -8.56 3.99
N LEU A 11 8.29 -7.53 3.63
CA LEU A 11 6.93 -7.72 3.11
C LEU A 11 6.90 -8.63 1.87
N ASN A 12 7.86 -8.44 0.94
CA ASN A 12 7.93 -9.26 -0.28
C ASN A 12 8.28 -10.73 -0.02
N GLN A 13 8.95 -11.07 1.10
CA GLN A 13 9.21 -12.46 1.48
C GLN A 13 7.92 -13.24 1.75
N TYR A 14 6.90 -12.57 2.33
CA TYR A 14 5.65 -13.18 2.76
C TYR A 14 4.47 -12.92 1.83
N ARG A 15 4.63 -12.08 0.78
CA ARG A 15 3.51 -11.68 -0.08
C ARG A 15 2.85 -12.82 -0.85
N SER A 16 3.52 -13.96 -1.03
CA SER A 16 3.03 -15.07 -1.84
C SER A 16 2.54 -14.61 -3.23
N ASP A 17 1.28 -14.80 -3.59
CA ASP A 17 0.64 -14.35 -4.82
C ASP A 17 -0.33 -13.18 -4.59
N ALA A 18 -0.18 -12.46 -3.48
CA ALA A 18 -0.97 -11.29 -3.19
C ALA A 18 -0.77 -10.17 -4.24
N VAL A 19 -1.86 -9.48 -4.54
CA VAL A 19 -1.81 -8.22 -5.31
C VAL A 19 -1.25 -7.12 -4.41
N SER A 20 -0.35 -6.30 -4.94
CA SER A 20 0.13 -5.11 -4.23
C SER A 20 -0.28 -3.82 -4.90
N ILE A 21 -0.69 -2.87 -4.10
CA ILE A 21 -0.94 -1.50 -4.53
C ILE A 21 -0.01 -0.61 -3.73
N SER A 22 0.93 0.06 -4.41
CA SER A 22 1.89 0.95 -3.77
C SER A 22 1.73 2.40 -4.23
N THR A 23 2.00 3.34 -3.33
CA THR A 23 2.01 4.77 -3.63
C THR A 23 3.20 5.46 -2.97
N MET A 24 3.59 6.62 -3.45
CA MET A 24 4.63 7.47 -2.88
C MET A 24 6.01 6.80 -2.76
N THR A 25 6.79 7.15 -1.75
CA THR A 25 8.19 6.74 -1.56
C THR A 25 8.39 5.23 -1.57
N GLN A 26 7.53 4.46 -0.91
CA GLN A 26 7.65 3.00 -0.86
C GLN A 26 7.50 2.32 -2.22
N THR A 27 6.85 2.95 -3.19
CA THR A 27 6.72 2.41 -4.56
C THR A 27 8.07 2.14 -5.21
N LYS A 28 9.04 3.05 -5.02
CA LYS A 28 10.39 2.90 -5.52
C LYS A 28 11.03 1.60 -5.01
N TYR A 29 11.04 1.46 -3.69
CA TYR A 29 11.65 0.29 -3.05
C TYR A 29 10.89 -1.00 -3.30
N TRP A 30 9.55 -0.93 -3.41
CA TRP A 30 8.74 -2.08 -3.77
C TRP A 30 9.04 -2.59 -5.18
N ASN A 31 9.18 -1.69 -6.16
CA ASN A 31 9.54 -2.06 -7.53
C ASN A 31 10.92 -2.72 -7.62
N ASP A 32 11.86 -2.33 -6.75
CA ASP A 32 13.20 -2.94 -6.71
C ASP A 32 13.21 -4.37 -6.15
N VAL A 33 12.30 -4.68 -5.22
CA VAL A 33 12.27 -5.98 -4.53
C VAL A 33 11.22 -6.93 -5.08
N SER A 34 10.18 -6.44 -5.75
CA SER A 34 9.08 -7.26 -6.23
C SER A 34 9.52 -8.22 -7.34
N LYS A 35 9.13 -9.49 -7.19
CA LYS A 35 9.36 -10.57 -8.16
C LYS A 35 8.12 -10.90 -8.98
N LYS A 36 7.02 -10.16 -8.78
CA LYS A 36 5.72 -10.42 -9.43
C LYS A 36 5.11 -9.13 -9.98
N PRO A 37 5.74 -8.49 -10.97
CA PRO A 37 5.29 -7.19 -11.50
C PRO A 37 3.87 -7.23 -12.09
N ASP A 38 3.40 -8.40 -12.55
CA ASP A 38 2.04 -8.58 -13.08
C ASP A 38 0.94 -8.54 -11.98
N LEU A 39 1.35 -8.56 -10.71
CA LEU A 39 0.47 -8.43 -9.55
C LEU A 39 0.70 -7.08 -8.82
N ASP A 40 1.47 -6.18 -9.39
CA ASP A 40 1.80 -4.89 -8.78
C ASP A 40 1.11 -3.75 -9.50
N ILE A 41 0.53 -2.84 -8.74
CA ILE A 41 0.04 -1.56 -9.23
C ILE A 41 0.77 -0.45 -8.49
N SER A 42 1.46 0.40 -9.23
CA SER A 42 2.12 1.59 -8.72
C SER A 42 1.28 2.82 -9.02
N ILE A 43 0.79 3.48 -7.98
CA ILE A 43 0.03 4.72 -8.12
C ILE A 43 0.98 5.89 -7.87
N GLY A 44 1.44 6.52 -8.96
CA GLY A 44 2.22 7.74 -8.86
C GLY A 44 1.33 8.98 -8.77
N ASN A 45 1.79 10.01 -8.06
CA ASN A 45 1.16 11.34 -7.96
C ASN A 45 -0.33 11.37 -7.55
N ALA A 46 -0.88 10.27 -7.01
CA ALA A 46 -2.24 10.17 -6.57
C ALA A 46 -2.32 9.80 -5.09
N MET A 47 -1.83 10.70 -4.23
CA MET A 47 -1.98 10.56 -2.79
C MET A 47 -3.45 10.33 -2.43
N SER A 48 -3.70 9.65 -1.34
CA SER A 48 -5.04 9.33 -0.83
C SER A 48 -5.82 8.26 -1.61
N LYS A 49 -5.30 7.67 -2.69
CA LYS A 49 -6.06 6.76 -3.57
C LYS A 49 -5.68 5.29 -3.43
N ALA A 50 -4.52 4.97 -2.82
CA ALA A 50 -4.05 3.60 -2.70
C ALA A 50 -5.06 2.71 -1.95
N SER A 51 -5.51 3.15 -0.80
CA SER A 51 -6.47 2.41 0.03
C SER A 51 -7.81 2.17 -0.66
N SER A 52 -8.33 3.16 -1.39
CA SER A 52 -9.60 3.03 -2.14
C SER A 52 -9.48 2.06 -3.33
N LEU A 53 -8.38 2.13 -4.08
CA LEU A 53 -8.14 1.19 -5.18
C LEU A 53 -7.94 -0.24 -4.65
N ALA A 54 -7.12 -0.38 -3.61
CA ALA A 54 -6.87 -1.66 -2.97
C ALA A 54 -8.15 -2.30 -2.42
N LEU A 55 -9.06 -1.50 -1.81
CA LEU A 55 -10.37 -1.98 -1.38
C LEU A 55 -11.20 -2.50 -2.56
N GLY A 56 -11.24 -1.76 -3.67
CA GLY A 56 -11.98 -2.20 -4.86
C GLY A 56 -11.47 -3.54 -5.40
N ILE A 57 -10.15 -3.76 -5.40
CA ILE A 57 -9.54 -5.02 -5.82
C ILE A 57 -9.86 -6.13 -4.81
N ALA A 58 -9.76 -5.85 -3.51
CA ALA A 58 -10.07 -6.83 -2.46
C ALA A 58 -11.52 -7.34 -2.54
N LEU A 59 -12.46 -6.44 -2.82
CA LEU A 59 -13.87 -6.81 -3.01
C LEU A 59 -14.12 -7.56 -4.33
N GLY A 60 -13.37 -7.22 -5.39
CA GLY A 60 -13.50 -7.85 -6.71
C GLY A 60 -12.81 -9.20 -6.84
N ALA A 61 -11.84 -9.51 -5.96
CA ALA A 61 -11.06 -10.76 -5.95
C ALA A 61 -10.92 -11.27 -4.50
N PRO A 62 -12.00 -11.73 -3.86
CA PRO A 62 -12.01 -12.06 -2.44
C PRO A 62 -11.11 -13.25 -2.06
N GLU A 63 -10.76 -14.10 -3.02
CA GLU A 63 -9.84 -15.23 -2.85
C GLU A 63 -8.35 -14.81 -2.89
N ARG A 64 -8.06 -13.56 -3.24
CA ARG A 64 -6.70 -13.05 -3.43
C ARG A 64 -6.36 -12.03 -2.34
N GLN A 65 -5.26 -12.24 -1.63
CA GLN A 65 -4.79 -11.23 -0.68
C GLN A 65 -4.39 -9.94 -1.39
N VAL A 66 -4.66 -8.80 -0.75
CA VAL A 66 -4.35 -7.46 -1.25
C VAL A 66 -3.52 -6.71 -0.22
N LEU A 67 -2.31 -6.35 -0.61
CA LEU A 67 -1.38 -5.55 0.18
C LEU A 67 -1.44 -4.09 -0.31
N CYS A 68 -1.99 -3.22 0.52
CA CYS A 68 -2.01 -1.77 0.28
C CYS A 68 -0.79 -1.14 0.94
N LEU A 69 0.20 -0.71 0.15
CA LEU A 69 1.42 -0.04 0.63
C LEU A 69 1.20 1.47 0.53
N ASP A 70 0.67 2.06 1.59
CA ASP A 70 0.30 3.47 1.68
C ASP A 70 1.33 4.27 2.53
N ALA A 71 1.26 5.58 2.48
CA ALA A 71 2.07 6.48 3.31
C ALA A 71 1.17 7.22 4.32
N ASP A 72 1.76 7.61 5.43
CA ASP A 72 1.11 8.40 6.49
C ASP A 72 0.43 9.67 5.97
N GLY A 73 1.17 10.52 5.25
CA GLY A 73 0.62 11.74 4.65
C GLY A 73 -0.41 11.46 3.55
N SER A 74 -0.29 10.35 2.81
CA SER A 74 -1.27 9.92 1.82
C SER A 74 -2.57 9.48 2.49
N LEU A 75 -2.50 8.68 3.54
CA LEU A 75 -3.66 8.25 4.31
C LEU A 75 -4.36 9.44 5.00
N LEU A 76 -3.61 10.39 5.55
CA LEU A 76 -4.20 11.61 6.16
C LEU A 76 -5.09 12.40 5.20
N MET A 77 -4.74 12.45 3.92
CA MET A 77 -5.55 13.15 2.90
C MET A 77 -6.91 12.48 2.63
N ASN A 78 -7.10 11.23 3.04
CA ASN A 78 -8.35 10.48 2.91
C ASN A 78 -8.57 9.58 4.14
N PHE A 79 -8.45 10.16 5.33
CA PHE A 79 -8.49 9.41 6.58
C PHE A 79 -9.82 8.67 6.78
N GLY A 80 -10.91 9.20 6.23
CA GLY A 80 -12.23 8.55 6.24
C GLY A 80 -12.28 7.21 5.49
N SER A 81 -11.28 6.89 4.67
CA SER A 81 -11.18 5.57 4.03
C SER A 81 -11.06 4.42 5.03
N LEU A 82 -10.52 4.67 6.24
CA LEU A 82 -10.47 3.67 7.31
C LEU A 82 -11.88 3.18 7.68
N ALA A 83 -12.81 4.12 7.89
CA ALA A 83 -14.20 3.75 8.21
C ALA A 83 -14.88 3.02 7.05
N THR A 84 -14.61 3.41 5.80
CA THR A 84 -15.15 2.76 4.61
C THR A 84 -14.65 1.32 4.48
N ILE A 85 -13.34 1.10 4.69
CA ILE A 85 -12.74 -0.23 4.64
C ILE A 85 -13.25 -1.12 5.77
N ALA A 86 -13.31 -0.59 7.00
CA ALA A 86 -13.87 -1.30 8.14
C ALA A 86 -15.33 -1.70 7.89
N GLY A 87 -16.15 -0.79 7.35
CA GLY A 87 -17.55 -1.06 7.01
C GLY A 87 -17.74 -2.10 5.91
N ALA A 88 -16.81 -2.16 4.94
CA ALA A 88 -16.82 -3.19 3.89
C ALA A 88 -16.26 -4.54 4.38
N ALA A 89 -15.47 -4.55 5.45
CA ALA A 89 -14.91 -5.73 6.14
C ALA A 89 -14.26 -6.78 5.20
N PRO A 90 -13.36 -6.41 4.28
CA PRO A 90 -12.72 -7.37 3.38
C PRO A 90 -11.72 -8.26 4.13
N ASN A 91 -11.94 -9.57 4.17
CA ASN A 91 -11.09 -10.53 4.89
C ASN A 91 -9.67 -10.68 4.31
N ASN A 92 -9.45 -10.20 3.09
CA ASN A 92 -8.22 -10.35 2.31
C ASN A 92 -7.41 -9.04 2.18
N PHE A 93 -7.69 -8.02 2.99
CA PHE A 93 -7.10 -6.68 2.87
C PHE A 93 -6.10 -6.39 4.00
N TYR A 94 -4.87 -6.04 3.63
CA TYR A 94 -3.79 -5.69 4.57
C TYR A 94 -3.21 -4.32 4.21
N HIS A 95 -3.42 -3.35 5.10
CA HIS A 95 -3.06 -1.94 4.91
C HIS A 95 -1.75 -1.62 5.62
N PHE A 96 -0.66 -1.57 4.89
CA PHE A 96 0.66 -1.18 5.39
C PHE A 96 0.82 0.33 5.25
N VAL A 97 0.97 1.04 6.37
CA VAL A 97 1.17 2.48 6.41
C VAL A 97 2.60 2.79 6.81
N PHE A 98 3.38 3.27 5.87
CA PHE A 98 4.76 3.71 6.10
C PHE A 98 4.72 5.11 6.71
N ASN A 99 5.01 5.18 8.01
CA ASN A 99 4.96 6.41 8.78
C ASN A 99 6.37 6.99 8.95
N ASN A 100 6.66 8.06 8.21
CA ASN A 100 7.91 8.82 8.30
C ASN A 100 7.74 10.22 8.91
N GLY A 101 6.51 10.66 9.18
CA GLY A 101 6.17 11.94 9.78
C GLY A 101 6.33 13.17 8.87
N ILE A 102 6.67 12.97 7.58
CA ILE A 102 6.96 14.08 6.65
C ILE A 102 6.37 13.84 5.25
N TYR A 103 6.21 14.92 4.50
CA TYR A 103 5.98 14.89 3.05
C TYR A 103 7.36 14.87 2.34
N GLY A 104 8.00 13.69 2.25
CA GLY A 104 9.37 13.53 1.76
C GLY A 104 9.58 14.06 0.34
N ILE A 105 8.68 13.74 -0.60
CA ILE A 105 8.78 14.09 -2.04
C ILE A 105 8.72 15.60 -2.28
N THR A 106 8.00 16.36 -1.44
CA THR A 106 7.81 17.80 -1.65
C THR A 106 8.79 18.67 -0.84
N GLY A 107 9.80 18.05 -0.23
CA GLY A 107 10.88 18.76 0.47
C GLY A 107 10.93 18.54 1.99
N GLY A 108 10.28 17.49 2.50
CA GLY A 108 10.42 17.08 3.90
C GLY A 108 9.61 17.92 4.90
N GLN A 109 8.53 18.58 4.46
CA GLN A 109 7.65 19.29 5.37
C GLN A 109 7.04 18.32 6.38
N PRO A 110 6.98 18.68 7.68
CA PRO A 110 6.34 17.85 8.68
C PRO A 110 4.83 17.70 8.37
N LEU A 111 4.26 16.57 8.75
CA LEU A 111 2.82 16.41 8.69
C LEU A 111 2.13 17.44 9.62
N PRO A 112 0.95 17.99 9.25
CA PRO A 112 0.28 19.06 9.99
C PRO A 112 -0.42 18.57 11.26
N THR A 113 0.08 17.53 11.88
CA THR A 113 -0.55 16.89 13.04
C THR A 113 0.47 16.68 14.15
N VAL A 114 -0.01 16.70 15.39
CA VAL A 114 0.66 15.99 16.47
C VAL A 114 0.66 14.50 16.08
N GLU A 115 1.57 13.71 16.58
CA GLU A 115 1.72 12.28 16.26
C GLU A 115 0.37 11.56 16.17
N VAL A 116 0.08 10.99 14.99
CA VAL A 116 -1.09 10.15 14.74
C VAL A 116 -0.69 8.69 14.94
N ASP A 117 -1.41 7.96 15.77
CA ASP A 117 -1.33 6.51 15.87
C ASP A 117 -2.31 5.89 14.88
N TYR A 118 -1.82 5.52 13.71
CA TYR A 118 -2.66 4.97 12.64
C TYR A 118 -3.24 3.60 12.99
N ALA A 119 -2.50 2.81 13.76
CA ALA A 119 -2.96 1.52 14.23
C ALA A 119 -4.18 1.67 15.15
N LYS A 120 -4.12 2.56 16.16
CA LYS A 120 -5.27 2.85 17.02
C LYS A 120 -6.44 3.48 16.27
N ALA A 121 -6.17 4.31 15.28
CA ALA A 121 -7.23 4.90 14.45
C ALA A 121 -7.98 3.83 13.65
N ALA A 122 -7.28 2.87 13.07
CA ALA A 122 -7.88 1.75 12.37
C ALA A 122 -8.69 0.84 13.31
N GLU A 123 -8.17 0.55 14.49
CA GLU A 123 -8.89 -0.20 15.54
C GLU A 123 -10.20 0.52 15.91
N ALA A 124 -10.14 1.83 16.16
CA ALA A 124 -11.32 2.63 16.48
C ALA A 124 -12.35 2.69 15.33
N CYS A 125 -11.90 2.55 14.08
CA CYS A 125 -12.79 2.44 12.91
C CYS A 125 -13.38 1.04 12.72
N GLY A 126 -12.85 0.00 13.39
CA GLY A 126 -13.37 -1.37 13.31
C GLY A 126 -12.54 -2.33 12.45
N TYR A 127 -11.28 -2.06 12.21
CA TYR A 127 -10.36 -3.07 11.64
C TYR A 127 -10.23 -4.25 12.59
N THR A 128 -10.14 -5.46 12.05
CA THR A 128 -10.04 -6.71 12.83
C THR A 128 -8.64 -6.92 13.42
N GLY A 129 -7.61 -6.33 12.79
CA GLY A 129 -6.24 -6.32 13.28
C GLY A 129 -5.60 -4.93 13.15
N SER A 130 -4.85 -4.51 14.15
CA SER A 130 -4.08 -3.28 14.10
C SER A 130 -2.75 -3.46 14.81
N TYR A 131 -1.66 -3.08 14.14
CA TYR A 131 -0.30 -3.35 14.59
C TYR A 131 0.59 -2.13 14.32
N ARG A 132 1.60 -1.93 15.17
CA ARG A 132 2.61 -0.87 15.01
C ARG A 132 3.99 -1.43 15.25
N PHE A 133 4.91 -1.25 14.30
CA PHE A 133 6.28 -1.73 14.37
C PHE A 133 7.30 -0.61 14.18
N SER A 134 8.33 -0.59 15.01
CA SER A 134 9.48 0.34 14.95
C SER A 134 10.83 -0.37 14.77
N ASP A 135 10.84 -1.71 14.83
CA ASP A 135 12.00 -2.55 14.55
C ASP A 135 11.66 -3.66 13.55
N ILE A 136 12.69 -4.07 12.78
CA ILE A 136 12.49 -4.96 11.65
C ILE A 136 12.29 -6.41 12.08
N GLU A 137 12.90 -6.85 13.18
CA GLU A 137 12.81 -8.21 13.67
C GLU A 137 11.39 -8.52 14.17
N SER A 138 10.78 -7.58 14.88
CA SER A 138 9.38 -7.70 15.34
C SER A 138 8.41 -7.72 14.15
N LEU A 139 8.65 -6.88 13.13
CA LEU A 139 7.85 -6.90 11.90
C LEU A 139 7.97 -8.25 11.21
N ASP A 140 9.19 -8.72 10.95
CA ASP A 140 9.49 -9.98 10.24
C ASP A 140 8.86 -11.19 10.94
N SER A 141 9.04 -11.30 12.26
CA SER A 141 8.51 -12.43 13.05
C SER A 141 6.98 -12.44 13.16
N SER A 142 6.32 -11.26 13.07
CA SER A 142 4.87 -11.15 13.24
C SER A 142 4.09 -11.32 11.93
N LEU A 143 4.69 -11.01 10.78
CA LEU A 143 4.02 -11.00 9.48
C LEU A 143 3.35 -12.33 9.09
N PRO A 144 3.96 -13.51 9.30
CA PRO A 144 3.32 -14.77 8.95
C PRO A 144 1.97 -14.96 9.63
N GLN A 145 1.88 -14.60 10.90
CA GLN A 145 0.63 -14.72 11.65
C GLN A 145 -0.36 -13.63 11.24
N ILE A 146 0.07 -12.40 11.05
CA ILE A 146 -0.80 -11.29 10.61
C ILE A 146 -1.46 -11.64 9.27
N LEU A 147 -0.67 -12.10 8.28
CA LEU A 147 -1.16 -12.45 6.96
C LEU A 147 -1.97 -13.76 6.91
N SER A 148 -1.91 -14.58 7.95
CA SER A 148 -2.76 -15.77 8.08
C SER A 148 -4.13 -15.49 8.72
N ASN A 149 -4.27 -14.37 9.42
CA ASN A 149 -5.52 -13.96 10.04
C ASN A 149 -6.40 -13.19 9.03
N PRO A 150 -7.73 -13.29 9.12
CA PRO A 150 -8.63 -12.50 8.28
C PRO A 150 -8.44 -10.99 8.53
N GLY A 151 -8.44 -10.20 7.42
CA GLY A 151 -8.47 -8.74 7.47
C GLY A 151 -9.88 -8.16 7.75
N PRO A 152 -10.04 -6.84 7.62
CA PRO A 152 -9.00 -5.90 7.28
C PRO A 152 -8.01 -5.69 8.43
N ALA A 153 -6.73 -5.68 8.13
CA ALA A 153 -5.68 -5.40 9.12
C ALA A 153 -4.87 -4.17 8.71
N LEU A 154 -4.56 -3.28 9.66
CA LEU A 154 -3.63 -2.16 9.44
C LEU A 154 -2.31 -2.44 10.16
N ILE A 155 -1.23 -2.25 9.44
CA ILE A 155 0.14 -2.44 9.90
C ILE A 155 0.90 -1.13 9.71
N GLU A 156 1.06 -0.37 10.79
CA GLU A 156 1.84 0.85 10.80
C GLU A 156 3.32 0.50 10.97
N ILE A 157 4.15 0.98 10.04
CA ILE A 157 5.60 0.76 10.04
C ILE A 157 6.28 2.10 10.21
N ILE A 158 6.95 2.30 11.35
CA ILE A 158 7.71 3.52 11.62
C ILE A 158 9.02 3.44 10.85
N VAL A 159 9.15 4.27 9.84
CA VAL A 159 10.31 4.31 8.98
C VAL A 159 11.11 5.60 9.16
N LYS A 160 12.39 5.56 8.79
CA LYS A 160 13.24 6.75 8.83
C LYS A 160 12.75 7.77 7.79
N GLY A 161 12.40 8.97 8.25
CA GLY A 161 12.07 10.09 7.38
C GLY A 161 13.33 10.72 6.81
N GLU A 162 13.48 10.71 5.49
CA GLU A 162 14.50 11.47 4.77
C GLU A 162 13.82 12.22 3.63
N PRO A 163 14.11 13.52 3.46
CA PRO A 163 13.65 14.25 2.28
C PRO A 163 14.26 13.60 1.02
N GLU A 164 13.45 13.34 0.02
CA GLU A 164 13.96 12.88 -1.27
C GLU A 164 14.54 14.07 -2.03
N HIS A 165 15.87 14.16 -2.07
CA HIS A 165 16.59 15.25 -2.76
C HIS A 165 16.85 14.97 -4.24
N ASP A 166 16.76 13.74 -4.66
CA ASP A 166 17.03 13.34 -6.03
C ASP A 166 15.77 13.59 -6.88
N GLY A 167 15.60 14.81 -7.33
CA GLY A 167 14.48 15.30 -8.16
C GLY A 167 14.21 14.54 -9.47
N VAL A 168 14.60 13.28 -9.56
CA VAL A 168 14.18 12.37 -10.60
C VAL A 168 12.76 11.91 -10.24
N ASP A 169 11.82 12.41 -11.00
CA ASP A 169 10.40 12.11 -10.92
C ASP A 169 10.11 10.63 -11.26
N GLN A 170 10.45 9.75 -10.32
CA GLN A 170 10.11 8.32 -10.44
C GLN A 170 8.60 8.09 -10.37
N THR A 171 7.85 9.08 -9.88
CA THR A 171 6.40 9.03 -9.83
C THR A 171 5.79 9.16 -11.23
N TRP A 172 6.42 9.91 -12.14
CA TRP A 172 6.01 10.01 -13.54
C TRP A 172 6.10 8.67 -14.27
N GLU A 173 7.18 7.91 -14.07
CA GLU A 173 7.31 6.57 -14.65
C GLU A 173 6.25 5.60 -14.10
N SER A 174 5.92 5.70 -12.82
CA SER A 174 4.86 4.89 -12.21
C SER A 174 3.50 5.18 -12.85
N ASN A 175 3.17 6.46 -13.09
CA ASN A 175 1.93 6.83 -13.76
C ASN A 175 1.86 6.31 -15.21
N ALA A 176 2.96 6.39 -15.95
CA ALA A 176 3.04 5.88 -17.31
C ALA A 176 2.87 4.35 -17.39
N LYS A 177 3.27 3.63 -16.34
CA LYS A 177 3.15 2.16 -16.26
C LYS A 177 1.79 1.68 -15.75
N MET A 178 1.05 2.50 -14.99
CA MET A 178 -0.19 2.09 -14.33
C MET A 178 -1.24 1.48 -15.29
N PRO A 179 -1.51 2.00 -16.49
CA PRO A 179 -2.45 1.36 -17.40
C PRO A 179 -2.04 -0.06 -17.83
N MET A 180 -0.75 -0.27 -18.05
CA MET A 180 -0.20 -1.58 -18.40
C MET A 180 -0.30 -2.56 -17.22
N GLN A 181 -0.01 -2.07 -16.00
CA GLN A 181 -0.12 -2.86 -14.77
C GLN A 181 -1.58 -3.26 -14.51
N LEU A 182 -2.54 -2.36 -14.68
CA LEU A 182 -3.97 -2.66 -14.54
C LEU A 182 -4.42 -3.73 -15.55
N ARG A 183 -3.92 -3.67 -16.80
CA ARG A 183 -4.21 -4.69 -17.81
C ARG A 183 -3.61 -6.04 -17.42
N ALA A 184 -2.35 -6.07 -17.01
CA ALA A 184 -1.68 -7.29 -16.58
C ALA A 184 -2.38 -7.91 -15.37
N LEU A 185 -2.74 -7.11 -14.38
CA LEU A 185 -3.50 -7.55 -13.21
C LEU A 185 -4.86 -8.12 -13.59
N ARG A 186 -5.65 -7.42 -14.43
CA ARG A 186 -6.95 -7.91 -14.90
C ARG A 186 -6.81 -9.27 -15.58
N LYS A 187 -5.85 -9.40 -16.51
CA LYS A 187 -5.56 -10.67 -17.18
C LYS A 187 -5.23 -11.77 -16.17
N ASN A 188 -4.43 -11.47 -15.17
CA ASN A 188 -4.05 -12.43 -14.13
C ASN A 188 -5.26 -12.88 -13.28
N LEU A 189 -6.13 -11.94 -12.89
CA LEU A 189 -7.29 -12.23 -12.03
C LEU A 189 -8.46 -12.87 -12.79
N THR A 190 -8.69 -12.50 -14.05
CA THR A 190 -9.91 -12.90 -14.80
C THR A 190 -9.64 -13.80 -15.99
N GLY A 191 -8.39 -13.97 -16.41
CA GLY A 191 -8.02 -14.63 -17.66
C GLY A 191 -8.34 -13.81 -18.94
N VAL A 192 -8.91 -12.60 -18.81
CA VAL A 192 -9.33 -11.76 -19.95
C VAL A 192 -8.30 -10.70 -20.24
N ASP A 193 -7.76 -10.69 -21.46
CA ASP A 193 -6.76 -9.72 -21.96
C ASP A 193 -7.37 -8.59 -22.79
N ASP A 194 -8.69 -8.46 -22.81
CA ASP A 194 -9.40 -7.46 -23.61
C ASP A 194 -10.06 -6.40 -22.72
N TRP A 195 -9.91 -5.13 -23.09
CA TRP A 195 -10.62 -4.02 -22.44
C TRP A 195 -12.05 -3.85 -23.00
N GLY A 196 -12.44 -4.66 -24.00
CA GLY A 196 -13.68 -4.48 -24.74
C GLY A 196 -13.66 -3.27 -25.70
N PRO A 197 -14.69 -3.11 -26.53
CA PRO A 197 -14.84 -1.92 -27.37
C PRO A 197 -14.99 -0.70 -26.48
N GLY A 198 -14.02 0.21 -26.52
CA GLY A 198 -14.00 1.38 -25.66
C GLY A 198 -12.95 1.32 -24.53
N GLY A 199 -11.83 0.63 -24.73
CA GLY A 199 -10.74 0.56 -23.75
C GLY A 199 -10.46 1.86 -22.99
N PRO A 200 -9.65 1.87 -21.91
CA PRO A 200 -9.65 2.89 -20.85
C PRO A 200 -9.28 4.32 -21.31
N PHE A 201 -9.08 4.53 -22.60
CA PHE A 201 -8.62 5.80 -23.18
C PHE A 201 -9.26 6.14 -24.54
N LEU A 202 -10.58 5.89 -24.71
CA LEU A 202 -11.34 6.61 -25.73
C LEU A 202 -11.87 7.90 -25.18
#